data_657b92bb2fe98853c465f4b5ecb390a2
#
_entry.id   657b92bb2fe98853c465f4b5ecb390a2
#
_cell.length_a   1.000
_cell.length_b   1.000
_cell.length_c   1.000
_cell.angle_alpha   90.00
_cell.angle_beta   90.00
_cell.angle_gamma   90.00
#
_symmetry.space_group_name_H-M   'P 1'
#
loop_
_entity.id
_entity.type
_entity.pdbx_description
1 polymer ?
#
loop_
_entity_poly.entity_id
_entity_poly.type
_entity_poly.pdbx_seq_one_letter_code
_entity_poly.pdbx_strand_id
1 'polypeptide(L)'
;MDDIKRVRHPHTVRMEDRKKAQFTGITDVISFEPSKVILESDYGVIVIKGESLHVNKLSVEKGELDVDGRVDSLVYSQNSKSMKKGDSLVNRLFR
;
A
#
# COMPACT_ATOMS: atom_id res chain seq x y z
N MET A 1 3.98 -27.12 -0.57
CA MET A 1 3.61 -25.88 -0.64
C MET A 1 4.42 -25.02 -1.43
N ASP A 2 3.74 -24.27 -2.17
CA ASP A 2 4.40 -23.38 -3.05
C ASP A 2 5.12 -22.31 -2.35
N ASP A 3 4.68 -21.98 -1.18
CA ASP A 3 5.30 -20.89 -0.49
C ASP A 3 6.74 -21.15 -0.18
N ILE A 4 7.09 -22.39 -0.08
CA ILE A 4 8.45 -22.70 0.21
C ILE A 4 9.37 -22.29 -0.88
N LYS A 5 8.91 -22.35 -2.10
CA LYS A 5 9.75 -22.01 -3.21
C LYS A 5 9.71 -20.56 -3.58
N ARG A 6 8.71 -19.87 -3.13
CA ARG A 6 8.61 -18.47 -3.45
C ARG A 6 9.24 -17.65 -2.36
N VAL A 7 10.07 -16.74 -2.78
CA VAL A 7 10.69 -15.85 -1.82
C VAL A 7 9.79 -14.64 -1.70
N ARG A 8 9.18 -14.47 -0.55
CA ARG A 8 8.37 -13.31 -0.30
C ARG A 8 9.20 -12.26 0.38
N HIS A 9 9.00 -11.04 -0.01
CA HIS A 9 9.71 -9.96 0.62
C HIS A 9 9.15 -9.72 2.00
N PRO A 10 9.99 -9.50 2.99
CA PRO A 10 9.47 -9.14 4.31
C PRO A 10 8.63 -7.89 4.17
N HIS A 11 7.50 -7.91 4.81
CA HIS A 11 6.55 -6.81 4.70
C HIS A 11 6.20 -6.31 6.08
N THR A 12 6.47 -5.04 6.33
CA THR A 12 6.12 -4.43 7.59
C THR A 12 5.44 -3.11 7.34
N VAL A 13 4.62 -2.72 8.29
CA VAL A 13 3.99 -1.41 8.29
C VAL A 13 4.22 -0.81 9.66
N ARG A 14 4.73 0.41 9.67
CA ARG A 14 4.94 1.11 10.92
C ARG A 14 4.26 2.46 10.83
N MET A 15 3.45 2.77 11.82
CA MET A 15 2.69 3.99 11.83
C MET A 15 2.99 4.75 13.10
N GLU A 16 3.25 6.05 12.96
CA GLU A 16 3.50 6.90 14.11
C GLU A 16 2.53 8.06 14.10
N ASP A 17 1.75 8.15 15.15
CA ASP A 17 0.85 9.29 15.37
C ASP A 17 -0.08 9.55 14.18
N ARG A 18 -0.32 8.55 13.36
CA ARG A 18 -1.13 8.67 12.16
C ARG A 18 -0.59 9.74 11.21
N LYS A 19 0.67 10.09 11.36
CA LYS A 19 1.29 11.12 10.54
C LYS A 19 2.42 10.60 9.69
N LYS A 20 3.02 9.51 10.10
CA LYS A 20 4.11 8.90 9.36
C LYS A 20 3.84 7.42 9.22
N ALA A 21 3.92 6.94 8.01
CA ALA A 21 3.72 5.53 7.75
C ALA A 21 4.91 5.02 6.96
N GLN A 22 5.54 3.97 7.45
CA GLN A 22 6.68 3.36 6.80
C GLN A 22 6.32 1.97 6.37
N PHE A 23 6.63 1.64 5.13
CA PHE A 23 6.27 0.36 4.55
C PHE A 23 7.51 -0.31 3.99
N THR A 24 7.60 -1.63 4.19
CA THR A 24 8.61 -2.43 3.51
C THR A 24 7.91 -3.52 2.74
N GLY A 25 8.61 -4.14 1.80
CA GLY A 25 8.04 -5.20 1.02
C GLY A 25 7.07 -4.72 -0.04
N ILE A 26 7.17 -3.47 -0.44
CA ILE A 26 6.30 -2.90 -1.45
C ILE A 26 6.88 -3.22 -2.81
N THR A 27 6.04 -3.77 -3.69
CA THR A 27 6.49 -4.16 -5.01
C THR A 27 6.10 -3.16 -6.08
N ASP A 28 5.12 -2.32 -5.82
CA ASP A 28 4.70 -1.34 -6.81
C ASP A 28 3.86 -0.26 -6.14
N VAL A 29 3.85 0.92 -6.74
CA VAL A 29 2.97 2.00 -6.33
C VAL A 29 1.95 2.15 -7.44
N ILE A 30 0.73 1.76 -7.15
CA ILE A 30 -0.31 1.76 -8.17
C ILE A 30 -0.87 3.15 -8.40
N SER A 31 -1.07 3.88 -7.32
CA SER A 31 -1.65 5.20 -7.43
C SER A 31 -1.22 6.03 -6.23
N PHE A 32 -1.03 7.32 -6.47
CA PHE A 32 -0.61 8.19 -5.39
C PHE A 32 -1.29 9.53 -5.55
N GLU A 33 -2.13 9.87 -4.59
CA GLU A 33 -2.80 11.15 -4.53
C GLU A 33 -2.77 11.64 -3.10
N PRO A 34 -2.89 12.94 -2.88
CA PRO A 34 -2.86 13.44 -1.50
C PRO A 34 -3.93 12.85 -0.59
N SER A 35 -5.01 12.36 -1.17
CA SER A 35 -6.07 11.79 -0.36
C SER A 35 -6.07 10.27 -0.36
N LYS A 36 -5.29 9.64 -1.24
CA LYS A 36 -5.32 8.19 -1.35
C LYS A 36 -4.05 7.67 -1.99
N VAL A 37 -3.47 6.67 -1.37
CA VAL A 37 -2.28 6.01 -1.91
C VAL A 37 -2.61 4.53 -2.02
N ILE A 38 -2.30 3.93 -3.16
CA ILE A 38 -2.53 2.51 -3.39
C ILE A 38 -1.21 1.84 -3.72
N LEU A 39 -0.86 0.86 -2.93
CA LEU A 39 0.41 0.16 -3.05
C LEU A 39 0.17 -1.31 -3.28
N GLU A 40 1.15 -1.97 -3.87
CA GLU A 40 1.10 -3.40 -4.05
C GLU A 40 2.22 -4.07 -3.30
N SER A 41 1.93 -5.21 -2.70
CA SER A 41 2.94 -6.01 -2.01
C SER A 41 2.66 -7.47 -2.29
N ASP A 42 3.56 -8.33 -1.84
CA ASP A 42 3.35 -9.77 -1.98
C ASP A 42 2.19 -10.25 -1.13
N TYR A 43 1.72 -9.43 -0.22
CA TYR A 43 0.65 -9.82 0.70
C TYR A 43 -0.67 -9.16 0.36
N GLY A 44 -0.73 -8.48 -0.77
CA GLY A 44 -1.97 -7.86 -1.21
C GLY A 44 -1.79 -6.40 -1.53
N VAL A 45 -2.88 -5.77 -1.90
CA VAL A 45 -2.91 -4.37 -2.22
C VAL A 45 -3.25 -3.59 -0.96
N ILE A 46 -2.56 -2.49 -0.77
CA ILE A 46 -2.75 -1.66 0.42
C ILE A 46 -3.34 -0.34 -0.03
N VAL A 47 -4.48 0.02 0.54
CA VAL A 47 -5.13 1.27 0.24
C VAL A 47 -5.06 2.16 1.47
N ILE A 48 -4.42 3.31 1.33
CA ILE A 48 -4.25 4.26 2.41
C ILE A 48 -5.05 5.50 2.07
N LYS A 49 -5.92 5.92 2.97
CA LYS A 49 -6.70 7.13 2.78
C LYS A 49 -6.35 8.14 3.85
N GLY A 50 -6.35 9.39 3.48
CA GLY A 50 -6.01 10.43 4.44
C GLY A 50 -6.05 11.80 3.81
N GLU A 51 -5.28 12.70 4.38
CA GLU A 51 -5.20 14.08 3.92
C GLU A 51 -3.76 14.50 3.82
N SER A 52 -3.46 15.24 2.78
CA SER A 52 -2.11 15.77 2.57
C SER A 52 -1.06 14.68 2.57
N LEU A 53 -1.40 13.53 2.05
CA LEU A 53 -0.46 12.43 1.97
C LEU A 53 0.60 12.73 0.93
N HIS A 54 1.84 12.42 1.26
CA HIS A 54 2.91 12.58 0.29
C HIS A 54 4.01 11.59 0.61
N VAL A 55 4.74 11.21 -0.41
CA VAL A 55 5.82 10.25 -0.28
C VAL A 55 7.07 10.99 0.16
N ASN A 56 7.61 10.59 1.26
CA ASN A 56 8.82 11.19 1.79
C ASN A 56 10.05 10.43 1.34
N LYS A 57 9.91 9.12 1.14
CA LYS A 57 11.00 8.31 0.71
C LYS A 57 10.47 7.14 -0.08
N LEU A 58 11.13 6.82 -1.18
CA LEU A 58 10.74 5.69 -2.01
C LEU A 58 12.00 5.01 -2.52
N SER A 59 12.12 3.74 -2.24
CA SER A 59 13.21 2.94 -2.78
C SER A 59 12.59 1.70 -3.41
N VAL A 60 12.49 1.70 -4.73
CA VAL A 60 11.88 0.58 -5.43
C VAL A 60 12.71 -0.68 -5.26
N GLU A 61 14.02 -0.53 -5.29
CA GLU A 61 14.87 -1.68 -5.14
C GLU A 61 14.69 -2.38 -3.83
N LYS A 62 14.54 -1.60 -2.77
CA LYS A 62 14.39 -2.19 -1.45
C LYS A 62 12.96 -2.40 -1.06
N GLY A 63 12.03 -1.92 -1.86
CA GLY A 63 10.63 -2.05 -1.53
C GLY A 63 10.21 -1.19 -0.35
N GLU A 64 10.90 -0.08 -0.12
CA GLU A 64 10.63 0.77 1.02
C GLU A 64 9.92 2.03 0.61
N LEU A 65 8.94 2.41 1.39
CA LEU A 65 8.18 3.61 1.12
C LEU A 65 7.81 4.28 2.43
N ASP A 66 8.08 5.58 2.51
CA ASP A 66 7.66 6.38 3.65
C ASP A 66 6.64 7.38 3.17
N VAL A 67 5.51 7.42 3.84
CA VAL A 67 4.42 8.33 3.51
C VAL A 67 4.16 9.22 4.71
N ASP A 68 4.12 10.52 4.48
CA ASP A 68 3.78 11.49 5.51
C ASP A 68 2.43 12.09 5.21
N GLY A 69 1.80 12.66 6.22
CA GLY A 69 0.49 13.25 6.11
C GLY A 69 -0.40 12.65 7.16
N ARG A 70 -1.70 12.93 7.06
CA ARG A 70 -2.61 12.37 8.04
C ARG A 70 -3.23 11.10 7.46
N VAL A 71 -3.09 10.01 8.15
CA VAL A 71 -3.62 8.73 7.70
C VAL A 71 -4.95 8.48 8.43
N ASP A 72 -6.01 8.34 7.65
CA ASP A 72 -7.32 8.06 8.20
C ASP A 72 -7.62 6.58 8.21
N SER A 73 -7.21 5.86 7.18
CA SER A 73 -7.46 4.44 7.13
C SER A 73 -6.39 3.73 6.32
N LEU A 74 -6.21 2.45 6.63
CA LEU A 74 -5.30 1.60 5.91
C LEU A 74 -5.99 0.26 5.76
N VAL A 75 -6.21 -0.18 4.53
CA VAL A 75 -6.97 -1.38 4.26
C VAL A 75 -6.20 -2.26 3.28
N TYR A 76 -6.19 -3.55 3.53
CA TYR A 76 -5.61 -4.50 2.61
C TYR A 76 -6.71 -5.10 1.75
N SER A 77 -6.38 -5.29 0.47
CA SER A 77 -7.23 -5.99 -0.46
C SER A 77 -6.40 -7.08 -1.08
N GLN A 78 -6.99 -8.22 -1.28
CA GLN A 78 -6.21 -9.34 -1.73
C GLN A 78 -6.11 -9.50 -3.21
N ASN A 79 -6.94 -8.85 -3.96
CA ASN A 79 -7.02 -9.13 -5.38
C ASN A 79 -6.65 -7.92 -6.20
N SER A 80 -5.37 -7.81 -6.56
CA SER A 80 -4.94 -6.68 -7.34
C SER A 80 -5.48 -6.72 -8.75
N LYS A 81 -5.84 -7.89 -9.24
CA LYS A 81 -6.41 -7.96 -10.57
C LYS A 81 -7.76 -7.28 -10.63
N SER A 82 -8.52 -7.41 -9.60
CA SER A 82 -9.81 -6.75 -9.58
C SER A 82 -9.63 -5.24 -9.58
N MET A 83 -8.61 -4.77 -8.94
CA MET A 83 -8.35 -3.35 -8.95
C MET A 83 -8.05 -2.88 -10.35
N LYS A 84 -7.29 -3.66 -11.08
CA LYS A 84 -6.94 -3.26 -12.43
C LYS A 84 -8.14 -3.24 -13.33
N LYS A 85 -9.09 -4.08 -13.03
CA LYS A 85 -10.22 -4.16 -13.90
C LYS A 85 -11.19 -3.07 -13.72
N GLY A 86 -10.91 -2.14 -13.00
CA GLY A 86 -11.84 -1.12 -13.02
C GLY A 86 -12.25 -0.73 -11.72
N ASP A 87 -11.53 -1.09 -10.85
CA ASP A 87 -11.77 -0.48 -9.63
C ASP A 87 -13.09 -0.82 -9.00
N SER A 88 -13.81 -1.79 -9.50
CA SER A 88 -15.04 -2.13 -8.81
C SER A 88 -14.76 -2.61 -7.41
N LEU A 89 -13.62 -3.23 -7.18
CA LEU A 89 -13.27 -3.64 -5.85
C LEU A 89 -13.03 -2.43 -4.98
N VAL A 90 -12.37 -1.44 -5.52
CA VAL A 90 -12.11 -0.22 -4.78
C VAL A 90 -13.43 0.44 -4.43
N ASN A 91 -14.35 0.47 -5.36
CA ASN A 91 -15.64 1.06 -5.08
C ASN A 91 -16.35 0.35 -3.95
N ARG A 92 -16.23 -0.94 -3.90
CA ARG A 92 -16.86 -1.67 -2.81
C ARG A 92 -16.22 -1.37 -1.48
N LEU A 93 -14.92 -1.20 -1.48
CA LEU A 93 -14.24 -0.91 -0.24
C LEU A 93 -14.64 0.43 0.33
N PHE A 94 -15.00 1.34 -0.54
CA PHE A 94 -15.27 2.70 -0.12
C PHE A 94 -16.74 3.08 -0.09
N ARG A 95 -17.58 2.12 -0.24
CA ARG A 95 -19.00 2.41 -0.19
C ARG A 95 -19.53 2.50 1.20
#